data_a0b41cfe981186d4ece0769ea92ccb83
#
_entry.id   a0b41cfe981186d4ece0769ea92ccb83
#
_cell.length_a   1.000
_cell.length_b   1.000
_cell.length_c   1.000
_cell.angle_alpha   90.00
_cell.angle_beta   90.00
_cell.angle_gamma   90.00
#
_symmetry.space_group_name_H-M   'P 1'
#
loop_
_entity.id
_entity.type
_entity.pdbx_description
1 polymer ?
#
loop_
_entity_poly.entity_id
_entity_poly.type
_entity_poly.pdbx_seq_one_letter_code
_entity_poly.pdbx_strand_id
1 'polypeptide(L)'
;MIPSPLPDGPEQTPITAATVLRYHLCWKHRDLDGVMALYHPDVEYHDFFQNRVLNYQALRDYVRVCLPHEAGEDIVHSDRIRVDGCTAFIQYQVTVQGGDGLAAFQSSEAITVKDGLIWRVNEYATLVRQSTQGLSGASSRPATSRLGLSPRQLSTMAQDLEHYFQRQRPYLDPELDLQRVAKESGYSRNQISYLLNQVLGQSFYRYVNQARLQHLLAGLDDDSVASTMDELAFSAGFNSLSAFYKAFREHTGLSPKAYVKQVSLRART
;
A
#
# COMPACT_ATOMS: atom_id res chain seq x y z
N MET A 1 3.69 38.20 -4.48
CA MET A 1 4.90 38.44 -5.28
C MET A 1 5.08 37.17 -6.12
N ILE A 2 4.96 37.27 -7.44
CA ILE A 2 5.24 36.12 -8.32
C ILE A 2 6.76 35.92 -8.27
N PRO A 3 7.27 34.73 -7.86
CA PRO A 3 8.71 34.49 -7.85
C PRO A 3 9.28 34.71 -9.25
N SER A 4 10.49 35.28 -9.35
CA SER A 4 11.19 35.42 -10.62
C SER A 4 11.16 34.10 -11.37
N PRO A 5 10.82 34.11 -12.66
CA PRO A 5 10.81 32.89 -13.46
C PRO A 5 12.21 32.26 -13.39
N LEU A 6 12.26 30.95 -13.09
CA LEU A 6 13.49 30.18 -13.23
C LEU A 6 13.99 30.28 -14.68
N PRO A 7 15.30 30.23 -14.94
CA PRO A 7 15.79 30.10 -16.29
C PRO A 7 15.23 28.80 -16.90
N ASP A 8 14.33 28.94 -17.85
CA ASP A 8 13.52 27.86 -18.42
C ASP A 8 13.82 27.75 -19.93
N GLY A 9 15.10 27.56 -20.24
CA GLY A 9 15.54 27.37 -21.60
C GLY A 9 15.70 25.90 -21.99
N PRO A 10 15.76 25.58 -23.28
CA PRO A 10 15.92 24.21 -23.75
C PRO A 10 17.24 23.56 -23.30
N GLU A 11 18.23 24.34 -22.88
CA GLU A 11 19.48 23.87 -22.28
C GLU A 11 19.24 23.21 -20.88
N GLN A 12 18.14 23.53 -20.19
CA GLN A 12 17.82 22.94 -18.92
C GLN A 12 17.23 21.52 -19.06
N THR A 13 16.62 21.21 -20.21
CA THR A 13 15.95 19.91 -20.45
C THR A 13 16.85 18.69 -20.19
N PRO A 14 18.09 18.61 -20.65
CA PRO A 14 18.97 17.46 -20.35
C PRO A 14 19.33 17.35 -18.87
N ILE A 15 19.54 18.47 -18.19
CA ILE A 15 19.84 18.51 -16.76
C ILE A 15 18.64 18.00 -15.94
N THR A 16 17.47 18.52 -16.25
CA THR A 16 16.20 18.11 -15.62
C THR A 16 15.93 16.62 -15.84
N ALA A 17 16.11 16.14 -17.07
CA ALA A 17 15.93 14.73 -17.40
C ALA A 17 16.88 13.83 -16.63
N ALA A 18 18.16 14.18 -16.53
CA ALA A 18 19.16 13.42 -15.76
C ALA A 18 18.85 13.40 -14.27
N THR A 19 18.46 14.55 -13.69
CA THR A 19 18.11 14.66 -12.27
C THR A 19 16.88 13.81 -11.93
N VAL A 20 15.81 13.91 -12.73
CA VAL A 20 14.56 13.18 -12.47
C VAL A 20 14.73 11.67 -12.71
N LEU A 21 15.55 11.26 -13.68
CA LEU A 21 15.88 9.85 -13.87
C LEU A 21 16.65 9.28 -12.66
N ARG A 22 17.66 10.02 -12.15
CA ARG A 22 18.39 9.61 -10.95
C ARG A 22 17.46 9.54 -9.72
N TYR A 23 16.59 10.52 -9.55
CA TYR A 23 15.58 10.53 -8.51
C TYR A 23 14.73 9.26 -8.55
N HIS A 24 14.19 8.92 -9.71
CA HIS A 24 13.43 7.70 -9.91
C HIS A 24 14.22 6.43 -9.57
N LEU A 25 15.48 6.34 -10.02
CA LEU A 25 16.33 5.19 -9.72
C LEU A 25 16.66 5.06 -8.24
N CYS A 26 16.93 6.18 -7.53
CA CYS A 26 17.15 6.16 -6.08
C CYS A 26 15.90 5.66 -5.32
N TRP A 27 14.70 6.06 -5.73
CA TRP A 27 13.46 5.52 -5.18
C TRP A 27 13.33 4.00 -5.42
N LYS A 28 13.60 3.56 -6.64
CA LYS A 28 13.54 2.14 -7.01
C LYS A 28 14.56 1.29 -6.24
N HIS A 29 15.75 1.83 -6.00
CA HIS A 29 16.82 1.15 -5.27
C HIS A 29 16.77 1.38 -3.75
N ARG A 30 15.76 2.10 -3.23
CA ARG A 30 15.58 2.38 -1.80
C ARG A 30 16.72 3.20 -1.17
N ASP A 31 17.35 3.99 -1.98
CA ASP A 31 18.48 4.82 -1.59
C ASP A 31 17.99 6.14 -1.01
N LEU A 32 17.71 6.15 0.31
CA LEU A 32 17.26 7.34 1.03
C LEU A 32 18.23 8.51 0.87
N ASP A 33 19.52 8.26 1.05
CA ASP A 33 20.52 9.32 1.00
C ASP A 33 20.69 9.83 -0.44
N GLY A 34 20.62 8.94 -1.44
CA GLY A 34 20.59 9.30 -2.84
C GLY A 34 19.36 10.13 -3.22
N VAL A 35 18.17 9.78 -2.73
CA VAL A 35 16.95 10.60 -2.92
C VAL A 35 17.14 11.97 -2.29
N MET A 36 17.59 12.03 -1.04
CA MET A 36 17.76 13.30 -0.32
C MET A 36 18.83 14.19 -0.93
N ALA A 37 19.91 13.61 -1.46
CA ALA A 37 20.97 14.37 -2.15
C ALA A 37 20.51 15.06 -3.45
N LEU A 38 19.36 14.65 -4.01
CA LEU A 38 18.79 15.25 -5.20
C LEU A 38 17.85 16.42 -4.90
N TYR A 39 17.45 16.61 -3.63
CA TYR A 39 16.61 17.76 -3.25
C TYR A 39 17.45 19.01 -2.98
N HIS A 40 16.95 20.14 -3.45
CA HIS A 40 17.49 21.45 -3.10
C HIS A 40 17.29 21.75 -1.61
N PRO A 41 18.21 22.43 -0.91
CA PRO A 41 18.02 22.80 0.50
C PRO A 41 16.72 23.54 0.79
N ASP A 42 16.25 24.39 -0.15
CA ASP A 42 15.01 25.15 -0.07
C ASP A 42 13.85 24.43 -0.81
N VAL A 43 13.85 23.10 -0.85
CA VAL A 43 12.81 22.35 -1.54
C VAL A 43 11.42 22.58 -0.93
N GLU A 44 10.43 22.73 -1.79
CA GLU A 44 9.01 22.74 -1.44
C GLU A 44 8.32 21.52 -2.08
N TYR A 45 7.93 20.55 -1.25
CA TYR A 45 7.16 19.40 -1.70
C TYR A 45 5.69 19.60 -1.35
N HIS A 46 4.87 19.83 -2.36
CA HIS A 46 3.42 20.05 -2.24
C HIS A 46 2.69 18.73 -2.45
N ASP A 47 2.19 18.14 -1.37
CA ASP A 47 1.32 16.97 -1.40
C ASP A 47 -0.15 17.46 -1.42
N PHE A 48 -0.72 17.53 -2.62
CA PHE A 48 -2.10 18.00 -2.81
C PHE A 48 -3.15 16.97 -2.36
N PHE A 49 -2.77 15.71 -2.23
CA PHE A 49 -3.67 14.69 -1.69
C PHE A 49 -3.91 14.89 -0.19
N GLN A 50 -2.88 15.30 0.55
CA GLN A 50 -2.97 15.59 1.99
C GLN A 50 -3.11 17.07 2.31
N ASN A 51 -3.04 17.94 1.28
CA ASN A 51 -3.07 19.41 1.42
C ASN A 51 -2.00 19.93 2.39
N ARG A 52 -0.75 19.52 2.19
CA ARG A 52 0.40 19.94 3.01
C ARG A 52 1.61 20.27 2.15
N VAL A 53 2.53 21.06 2.71
CA VAL A 53 3.83 21.37 2.13
C VAL A 53 4.92 20.87 3.07
N LEU A 54 5.88 20.12 2.52
CA LEU A 54 7.03 19.60 3.25
C LEU A 54 8.28 20.37 2.83
N ASN A 55 9.04 20.82 3.82
CA ASN A 55 10.42 21.32 3.63
C ASN A 55 11.42 20.17 3.64
N TYR A 56 12.70 20.47 3.41
CA TYR A 56 13.78 19.48 3.35
C TYR A 56 13.82 18.53 4.54
N GLN A 57 13.68 19.04 5.76
CA GLN A 57 13.77 18.23 6.98
C GLN A 57 12.56 17.30 7.15
N ALA A 58 11.35 17.83 6.97
CA ALA A 58 10.12 17.03 7.00
C ALA A 58 10.06 16.00 5.86
N LEU A 59 10.67 16.35 4.72
CA LEU A 59 10.74 15.48 3.55
C LEU A 59 11.61 14.25 3.80
N ARG A 60 12.71 14.36 4.58
CA ARG A 60 13.55 13.19 4.92
C ARG A 60 12.77 12.11 5.67
N ASP A 61 11.95 12.50 6.64
CA ASP A 61 11.12 11.55 7.39
C ASP A 61 10.00 10.98 6.51
N TYR A 62 9.43 11.81 5.64
CA TYR A 62 8.47 11.39 4.64
C TYR A 62 9.05 10.34 3.68
N VAL A 63 10.21 10.61 3.07
CA VAL A 63 10.88 9.69 2.13
C VAL A 63 11.23 8.37 2.83
N ARG A 64 11.77 8.42 4.06
CA ARG A 64 12.11 7.22 4.83
C ARG A 64 10.91 6.29 5.02
N VAL A 65 9.73 6.85 5.30
CA VAL A 65 8.50 6.06 5.50
C VAL A 65 7.88 5.60 4.18
N CYS A 66 8.16 6.31 3.08
CA CYS A 66 7.59 6.01 1.77
C CYS A 66 8.46 5.09 0.91
N LEU A 67 9.73 4.88 1.29
CA LEU A 67 10.60 3.96 0.57
C LEU A 67 10.08 2.54 0.72
N PRO A 68 9.99 1.78 -0.37
CA PRO A 68 9.57 0.39 -0.32
C PRO A 68 10.50 -0.45 0.58
N HIS A 69 9.99 -1.44 1.30
CA HIS A 69 10.80 -2.29 2.18
C HIS A 69 11.30 -3.57 1.49
N GLU A 70 10.76 -3.95 0.35
CA GLU A 70 11.16 -5.16 -0.39
C GLU A 70 11.54 -4.92 -1.86
N ALA A 71 12.46 -5.78 -2.36
CA ALA A 71 12.82 -5.80 -3.78
C ALA A 71 11.69 -6.44 -4.58
N GLY A 72 11.01 -5.71 -5.42
CA GLY A 72 9.93 -6.20 -6.28
C GLY A 72 8.70 -5.31 -6.30
N GLU A 73 8.67 -4.27 -5.51
CA GLU A 73 7.60 -3.29 -5.53
C GLU A 73 7.76 -2.36 -6.71
N ASP A 74 6.93 -2.57 -7.70
CA ASP A 74 6.94 -1.75 -8.90
C ASP A 74 5.99 -0.57 -8.77
N ILE A 75 6.59 0.61 -8.72
CA ILE A 75 5.90 1.82 -9.18
C ILE A 75 5.81 1.68 -10.70
N VAL A 76 4.64 1.36 -11.19
CA VAL A 76 4.41 1.21 -12.63
C VAL A 76 4.15 2.58 -13.22
N HIS A 77 5.06 3.06 -14.08
CA HIS A 77 4.80 4.28 -14.83
C HIS A 77 3.65 4.05 -15.81
N SER A 78 2.65 4.89 -15.74
CA SER A 78 1.50 4.88 -16.65
C SER A 78 1.79 5.61 -17.95
N ASP A 79 2.84 6.44 -17.97
CA ASP A 79 3.30 7.19 -19.12
C ASP A 79 4.83 7.43 -19.07
N ARG A 80 5.40 7.83 -20.21
CA ARG A 80 6.82 8.24 -20.28
C ARG A 80 7.05 9.52 -19.46
N ILE A 81 8.23 9.66 -18.90
CA ILE A 81 8.65 10.91 -18.27
C ILE A 81 8.72 12.00 -19.39
N ARG A 82 7.99 13.08 -19.19
CA ARG A 82 8.04 14.25 -20.08
C ARG A 82 8.87 15.34 -19.43
N VAL A 83 9.72 15.98 -20.19
CA VAL A 83 10.58 17.05 -19.70
C VAL A 83 10.48 18.23 -20.67
N ASP A 84 10.28 19.40 -20.10
CA ASP A 84 10.29 20.68 -20.81
C ASP A 84 11.00 21.71 -19.94
N GLY A 85 12.11 22.25 -20.44
CA GLY A 85 12.94 23.19 -19.69
C GLY A 85 13.34 22.65 -18.32
N CYS A 86 13.02 23.39 -17.27
CA CYS A 86 13.31 23.03 -15.89
C CYS A 86 12.24 22.14 -15.23
N THR A 87 11.20 21.72 -15.94
CA THR A 87 10.08 20.96 -15.37
C THR A 87 9.94 19.58 -16.02
N ALA A 88 9.78 18.57 -15.18
CA ALA A 88 9.44 17.20 -15.61
C ALA A 88 8.08 16.80 -15.07
N PHE A 89 7.36 15.99 -15.86
CA PHE A 89 6.10 15.37 -15.48
C PHE A 89 6.26 13.85 -15.47
N ILE A 90 5.91 13.24 -14.35
CA ILE A 90 5.86 11.80 -14.20
C ILE A 90 4.46 11.36 -13.81
N GLN A 91 4.04 10.22 -14.33
CA GLN A 91 2.75 9.60 -13.99
C GLN A 91 2.98 8.13 -13.67
N TYR A 92 2.42 7.69 -12.56
CA TYR A 92 2.58 6.31 -12.13
C TYR A 92 1.35 5.81 -11.40
N GLN A 93 1.21 4.50 -11.36
CA GLN A 93 0.20 3.81 -10.58
C GLN A 93 0.88 3.02 -9.47
N VAL A 94 0.34 3.15 -8.26
CA VAL A 94 0.68 2.32 -7.12
C VAL A 94 -0.52 1.46 -6.81
N THR A 95 -0.33 0.14 -6.77
CA THR A 95 -1.40 -0.80 -6.47
C THR A 95 -1.17 -1.43 -5.11
N VAL A 96 -2.20 -1.43 -4.28
CA VAL A 96 -2.21 -2.08 -2.97
C VAL A 96 -3.12 -3.29 -3.07
N GLN A 97 -2.58 -4.48 -2.84
CA GLN A 97 -3.35 -5.71 -2.80
C GLN A 97 -3.99 -5.89 -1.42
N GLY A 98 -5.30 -6.10 -1.40
CA GLY A 98 -6.04 -6.49 -0.22
C GLY A 98 -6.85 -7.75 -0.47
N GLY A 99 -7.30 -8.42 0.57
CA GLY A 99 -7.97 -9.72 0.49
C GLY A 99 -9.21 -9.79 -0.41
N ASP A 100 -9.87 -8.66 -0.68
CA ASP A 100 -11.12 -8.60 -1.47
C ASP A 100 -11.00 -7.72 -2.71
N GLY A 101 -9.81 -7.33 -3.13
CA GLY A 101 -9.64 -6.51 -4.33
C GLY A 101 -8.42 -5.62 -4.28
N LEU A 102 -8.16 -4.97 -5.42
CA LEU A 102 -7.04 -4.06 -5.61
C LEU A 102 -7.51 -2.63 -5.32
N ALA A 103 -6.81 -1.94 -4.43
CA ALA A 103 -6.87 -0.49 -4.33
C ALA A 103 -5.72 0.09 -5.16
N ALA A 104 -6.04 0.93 -6.12
CA ALA A 104 -5.05 1.58 -6.96
C ALA A 104 -5.02 3.08 -6.68
N PHE A 105 -3.83 3.65 -6.61
CA PHE A 105 -3.62 5.09 -6.61
C PHE A 105 -3.02 5.49 -7.95
N GLN A 106 -3.58 6.50 -8.57
CA GLN A 106 -2.93 7.18 -9.68
C GLN A 106 -2.27 8.44 -9.15
N SER A 107 -1.00 8.60 -9.42
CA SER A 107 -0.22 9.76 -9.03
C SER A 107 0.40 10.44 -10.24
N SER A 108 0.45 11.77 -10.20
CA SER A 108 1.16 12.62 -11.16
C SER A 108 2.01 13.59 -10.37
N GLU A 109 3.25 13.74 -10.75
CA GLU A 109 4.16 14.74 -10.16
C GLU A 109 4.66 15.69 -11.24
N ALA A 110 4.58 17.01 -10.93
CA ALA A 110 5.31 18.04 -11.64
C ALA A 110 6.54 18.40 -10.82
N ILE A 111 7.73 18.09 -11.33
CA ILE A 111 9.02 18.23 -10.65
C ILE A 111 9.79 19.37 -11.31
N THR A 112 10.07 20.43 -10.55
CA THR A 112 10.87 21.56 -11.02
C THR A 112 12.30 21.43 -10.51
N VAL A 113 13.27 21.49 -11.41
CA VAL A 113 14.70 21.40 -11.14
C VAL A 113 15.33 22.80 -11.23
N LYS A 114 16.14 23.13 -10.24
CA LYS A 114 16.94 24.36 -10.16
C LYS A 114 18.37 23.97 -9.79
N ASP A 115 19.33 24.49 -10.51
CA ASP A 115 20.78 24.21 -10.29
C ASP A 115 21.12 22.70 -10.23
N GLY A 116 20.39 21.89 -11.02
CA GLY A 116 20.56 20.43 -11.08
C GLY A 116 19.92 19.67 -9.91
N LEU A 117 19.21 20.35 -8.99
CA LEU A 117 18.54 19.79 -7.84
C LEU A 117 17.02 20.00 -7.92
N ILE A 118 16.25 19.10 -7.31
CA ILE A 118 14.79 19.18 -7.24
C ILE A 118 14.41 20.29 -6.24
N TRP A 119 13.89 21.38 -6.75
CA TRP A 119 13.51 22.55 -5.97
C TRP A 119 12.02 22.54 -5.59
N ARG A 120 11.16 22.03 -6.47
CA ARG A 120 9.73 21.91 -6.18
C ARG A 120 9.17 20.60 -6.72
N VAL A 121 8.31 19.98 -5.95
CA VAL A 121 7.48 18.86 -6.38
C VAL A 121 6.02 19.21 -6.09
N ASN A 122 5.17 19.08 -7.09
CA ASN A 122 3.72 19.16 -6.96
C ASN A 122 3.17 17.74 -7.19
N GLU A 123 2.80 17.04 -6.11
CA GLU A 123 2.22 15.70 -6.20
C GLU A 123 0.70 15.76 -6.18
N TYR A 124 0.08 15.20 -7.21
CA TYR A 124 -1.36 15.02 -7.34
C TYR A 124 -1.66 13.53 -7.35
N ALA A 125 -2.39 13.05 -6.35
CA ALA A 125 -2.76 11.65 -6.26
C ALA A 125 -4.26 11.49 -6.08
N THR A 126 -4.81 10.39 -6.61
CA THR A 126 -6.20 10.02 -6.42
C THR A 126 -6.33 8.53 -6.17
N LEU A 127 -7.23 8.16 -5.26
CA LEU A 127 -7.58 6.76 -5.01
C LEU A 127 -8.58 6.30 -6.07
N VAL A 128 -8.20 5.30 -6.85
CA VAL A 128 -9.08 4.65 -7.82
C VAL A 128 -9.64 3.38 -7.18
N ARG A 129 -10.89 3.41 -6.74
CA ARG A 129 -11.60 2.21 -6.32
C ARG A 129 -12.10 1.50 -7.56
N GLN A 130 -11.71 0.26 -7.79
CA GLN A 130 -12.40 -0.60 -8.73
C GLN A 130 -13.74 -1.01 -8.09
N SER A 131 -14.76 -0.19 -8.29
CA SER A 131 -16.11 -0.55 -7.89
C SER A 131 -16.74 -1.46 -8.93
N THR A 132 -17.12 -2.65 -8.52
CA THR A 132 -18.00 -3.53 -9.31
C THR A 132 -19.46 -3.07 -9.32
N GLN A 133 -19.80 -1.87 -8.82
CA GLN A 133 -21.15 -1.30 -8.92
C GLN A 133 -21.17 0.23 -8.82
N GLY A 134 -21.81 0.85 -9.83
CA GLY A 134 -22.73 1.99 -9.74
C GLY A 134 -22.22 3.32 -9.21
N LEU A 135 -22.15 4.28 -10.12
CA LEU A 135 -22.05 5.71 -9.89
C LEU A 135 -23.05 6.20 -8.81
N SER A 136 -22.55 6.66 -7.69
CA SER A 136 -23.24 7.68 -6.91
C SER A 136 -22.21 8.63 -6.32
N GLY A 137 -22.25 9.86 -6.84
CA GLY A 137 -21.38 10.94 -6.44
C GLY A 137 -21.66 11.42 -5.02
N ALA A 138 -20.63 11.51 -4.24
CA ALA A 138 -20.52 12.48 -3.16
C ALA A 138 -19.04 12.80 -2.98
N SER A 139 -18.67 14.00 -3.37
CA SER A 139 -17.37 14.61 -3.12
C SER A 139 -17.23 14.91 -1.62
N SER A 140 -16.88 13.88 -0.84
CA SER A 140 -16.37 14.07 0.52
C SER A 140 -14.85 14.07 0.47
N ARG A 141 -14.21 15.10 1.05
CA ARG A 141 -12.75 15.12 1.25
C ARG A 141 -12.30 13.79 1.83
N PRO A 142 -11.30 13.12 1.22
CA PRO A 142 -10.84 11.83 1.70
C PRO A 142 -10.44 11.92 3.17
N ALA A 143 -10.87 10.97 3.98
CA ALA A 143 -10.49 10.90 5.41
C ALA A 143 -8.96 10.75 5.62
N THR A 144 -8.21 10.42 4.57
CA THR A 144 -6.73 10.44 4.48
C THR A 144 -6.12 11.75 4.91
N SER A 145 -6.75 12.89 4.60
CA SER A 145 -6.23 14.22 4.98
C SER A 145 -6.15 14.39 6.52
N ARG A 146 -6.91 13.61 7.28
CA ARG A 146 -6.89 13.64 8.76
C ARG A 146 -5.78 12.80 9.39
N LEU A 147 -5.26 11.79 8.66
CA LEU A 147 -4.23 10.87 9.15
C LEU A 147 -2.83 11.18 8.60
N GLY A 148 -2.73 12.12 7.70
CA GLY A 148 -1.46 12.54 7.13
C GLY A 148 -0.75 11.44 6.31
N LEU A 149 -1.48 10.52 5.65
CA LEU A 149 -0.91 9.42 4.88
C LEU A 149 -1.01 9.69 3.38
N SER A 150 0.13 9.60 2.67
CA SER A 150 0.16 9.63 1.22
C SER A 150 -0.20 8.28 0.60
N PRO A 151 -0.54 8.21 -0.70
CA PRO A 151 -0.73 6.95 -1.41
C PRO A 151 0.46 6.00 -1.32
N ARG A 152 1.68 6.52 -1.41
CA ARG A 152 2.90 5.72 -1.25
C ARG A 152 3.01 5.14 0.15
N GLN A 153 2.76 5.94 1.18
CA GLN A 153 2.74 5.47 2.57
C GLN A 153 1.69 4.39 2.80
N LEU A 154 0.51 4.53 2.20
CA LEU A 154 -0.55 3.51 2.29
C LEU A 154 -0.13 2.20 1.61
N SER A 155 0.56 2.29 0.46
CA SER A 155 1.11 1.12 -0.23
C SER A 155 2.16 0.43 0.64
N THR A 156 3.16 1.16 1.11
CA THR A 156 4.20 0.63 2.01
C THR A 156 3.58 -0.01 3.25
N MET A 157 2.63 0.67 3.89
CA MET A 157 1.94 0.15 5.08
C MET A 157 1.17 -1.14 4.80
N ALA A 158 0.56 -1.27 3.62
CA ALA A 158 -0.15 -2.50 3.23
C ALA A 158 0.82 -3.67 3.06
N GLN A 159 1.97 -3.43 2.44
CA GLN A 159 3.00 -4.43 2.23
C GLN A 159 3.67 -4.83 3.55
N ASP A 160 3.98 -3.87 4.42
CA ASP A 160 4.51 -4.16 5.76
C ASP A 160 3.54 -5.02 6.58
N LEU A 161 2.24 -4.71 6.50
CA LEU A 161 1.21 -5.49 7.17
C LEU A 161 1.12 -6.91 6.61
N GLU A 162 1.15 -7.06 5.28
CA GLU A 162 1.14 -8.36 4.61
C GLU A 162 2.37 -9.18 5.00
N HIS A 163 3.57 -8.56 4.92
CA HIS A 163 4.82 -9.19 5.30
C HIS A 163 4.85 -9.63 6.77
N TYR A 164 4.37 -8.77 7.68
CA TYR A 164 4.24 -9.08 9.09
C TYR A 164 3.34 -10.31 9.29
N PHE A 165 2.18 -10.37 8.60
CA PHE A 165 1.26 -11.50 8.66
C PHE A 165 1.86 -12.79 8.08
N GLN A 166 2.62 -12.71 7.00
CA GLN A 166 3.27 -13.88 6.38
C GLN A 166 4.40 -14.44 7.25
N ARG A 167 5.28 -13.58 7.78
CA ARG A 167 6.46 -14.02 8.54
C ARG A 167 6.16 -14.37 9.98
N GLN A 168 5.44 -13.50 10.69
CA GLN A 168 5.19 -13.65 12.11
C GLN A 168 3.97 -14.53 12.40
N ARG A 169 3.07 -14.67 11.43
CA ARG A 169 1.80 -15.41 11.55
C ARG A 169 1.00 -15.04 12.81
N PRO A 170 0.84 -13.73 13.13
CA PRO A 170 0.21 -13.29 14.36
C PRO A 170 -1.25 -13.76 14.47
N TYR A 171 -1.88 -14.05 13.34
CA TYR A 171 -3.26 -14.55 13.24
C TYR A 171 -3.48 -15.90 13.93
N LEU A 172 -2.42 -16.68 14.20
CA LEU A 172 -2.52 -17.95 14.93
C LEU A 172 -2.83 -17.73 16.41
N ASP A 173 -2.59 -16.53 16.94
CA ASP A 173 -3.02 -16.18 18.30
C ASP A 173 -4.51 -15.81 18.30
N PRO A 174 -5.38 -16.53 19.03
CA PRO A 174 -6.81 -16.25 19.11
C PRO A 174 -7.11 -14.88 19.74
N GLU A 175 -6.21 -14.34 20.57
CA GLU A 175 -6.34 -13.06 21.26
C GLU A 175 -5.73 -11.88 20.47
N LEU A 176 -5.37 -12.08 19.19
CA LEU A 176 -4.82 -11.03 18.37
C LEU A 176 -5.80 -9.86 18.24
N ASP A 177 -5.35 -8.68 18.61
CA ASP A 177 -6.09 -7.44 18.48
C ASP A 177 -5.40 -6.40 17.60
N LEU A 178 -6.16 -5.36 17.22
CA LEU A 178 -5.67 -4.27 16.38
C LEU A 178 -4.54 -3.46 17.06
N GLN A 179 -4.53 -3.38 18.39
CA GLN A 179 -3.52 -2.63 19.13
C GLN A 179 -2.17 -3.32 19.05
N ARG A 180 -2.15 -4.63 19.18
CA ARG A 180 -0.94 -5.45 19.05
C ARG A 180 -0.38 -5.38 17.64
N VAL A 181 -1.23 -5.56 16.62
CA VAL A 181 -0.81 -5.45 15.22
C VAL A 181 -0.20 -4.06 14.95
N ALA A 182 -0.84 -3.00 15.40
CA ALA A 182 -0.33 -1.65 15.24
C ALA A 182 1.04 -1.46 15.91
N LYS A 183 1.20 -1.93 17.15
CA LYS A 183 2.45 -1.86 17.90
C LYS A 183 3.59 -2.62 17.20
N GLU A 184 3.33 -3.85 16.78
CA GLU A 184 4.34 -4.74 16.21
C GLU A 184 4.72 -4.37 14.77
N SER A 185 3.79 -3.78 14.01
CA SER A 185 4.04 -3.27 12.65
C SER A 185 4.61 -1.84 12.60
N GLY A 186 4.71 -1.16 13.76
CA GLY A 186 5.24 0.21 13.84
C GLY A 186 4.27 1.31 13.43
N TYR A 187 3.00 1.00 13.27
CA TYR A 187 1.94 1.94 12.88
C TYR A 187 0.99 2.25 14.05
N SER A 188 0.21 3.33 13.91
CA SER A 188 -0.86 3.60 14.86
C SER A 188 -2.12 2.76 14.56
N ARG A 189 -2.95 2.52 15.60
CA ARG A 189 -4.26 1.87 15.41
C ARG A 189 -5.13 2.55 14.36
N ASN A 190 -5.10 3.88 14.33
CA ASN A 190 -5.90 4.65 13.38
C ASN A 190 -5.41 4.46 11.94
N GLN A 191 -4.10 4.35 11.73
CA GLN A 191 -3.52 4.09 10.42
C GLN A 191 -3.89 2.69 9.92
N ILE A 192 -3.70 1.64 10.73
CA ILE A 192 -4.10 0.28 10.37
C ILE A 192 -5.61 0.19 10.13
N SER A 193 -6.42 0.77 11.01
CA SER A 193 -7.88 0.81 10.83
C SER A 193 -8.29 1.51 9.54
N TYR A 194 -7.64 2.64 9.21
CA TYR A 194 -7.87 3.36 7.97
C TYR A 194 -7.48 2.52 6.75
N LEU A 195 -6.28 1.93 6.75
CA LEU A 195 -5.82 1.05 5.68
C LEU A 195 -6.84 -0.06 5.42
N LEU A 196 -7.22 -0.80 6.45
CA LEU A 196 -8.13 -1.92 6.32
C LEU A 196 -9.52 -1.51 5.84
N ASN A 197 -10.15 -0.52 6.51
CA ASN A 197 -11.54 -0.17 6.23
C ASN A 197 -11.71 0.72 4.99
N GLN A 198 -10.82 1.68 4.77
CA GLN A 198 -10.99 2.68 3.71
C GLN A 198 -10.24 2.31 2.43
N VAL A 199 -9.07 1.66 2.54
CA VAL A 199 -8.26 1.29 1.38
C VAL A 199 -8.57 -0.14 0.96
N LEU A 200 -8.47 -1.11 1.87
CA LEU A 200 -8.69 -2.53 1.56
C LEU A 200 -10.17 -2.96 1.63
N GLY A 201 -11.07 -2.10 2.12
CA GLY A 201 -12.51 -2.33 2.13
C GLY A 201 -13.00 -3.39 3.11
N GLN A 202 -12.19 -3.76 4.11
CA GLN A 202 -12.51 -4.81 5.07
C GLN A 202 -12.22 -4.43 6.52
N SER A 203 -12.94 -5.04 7.47
CA SER A 203 -12.68 -4.84 8.89
C SER A 203 -11.43 -5.63 9.33
N PHE A 204 -10.83 -5.22 10.46
CA PHE A 204 -9.71 -5.93 11.08
C PHE A 204 -10.03 -7.43 11.31
N TYR A 205 -11.20 -7.72 11.87
CA TYR A 205 -11.62 -9.11 12.11
C TYR A 205 -11.74 -9.92 10.81
N ARG A 206 -12.23 -9.31 9.75
CA ARG A 206 -12.34 -9.98 8.45
C ARG A 206 -10.94 -10.26 7.87
N TYR A 207 -10.02 -9.32 7.95
CA TYR A 207 -8.64 -9.48 7.53
C TYR A 207 -7.93 -10.64 8.26
N VAL A 208 -8.04 -10.66 9.60
CA VAL A 208 -7.45 -11.73 10.44
C VAL A 208 -8.09 -13.08 10.14
N ASN A 209 -9.42 -13.16 10.08
CA ASN A 209 -10.10 -14.42 9.81
C ASN A 209 -9.82 -14.96 8.42
N GLN A 210 -9.58 -14.10 7.45
CA GLN A 210 -9.16 -14.51 6.10
C GLN A 210 -7.75 -15.11 6.12
N ALA A 211 -6.79 -14.50 6.85
CA ALA A 211 -5.44 -15.05 7.00
C ALA A 211 -5.47 -16.41 7.72
N ARG A 212 -6.28 -16.55 8.78
CA ARG A 212 -6.52 -17.83 9.47
C ARG A 212 -7.04 -18.90 8.53
N LEU A 213 -8.02 -18.53 7.71
CA LEU A 213 -8.65 -19.45 6.77
C LEU A 213 -7.69 -19.87 5.66
N GLN A 214 -6.93 -18.94 5.10
CA GLN A 214 -5.91 -19.25 4.08
C GLN A 214 -4.85 -20.22 4.64
N HIS A 215 -4.42 -19.99 5.88
CA HIS A 215 -3.49 -20.89 6.57
C HIS A 215 -4.08 -22.30 6.75
N LEU A 216 -5.34 -22.40 7.19
CA LEU A 216 -6.05 -23.68 7.35
C LEU A 216 -6.19 -24.41 6.01
N LEU A 217 -6.63 -23.71 4.96
CA LEU A 217 -6.82 -24.30 3.64
C LEU A 217 -5.51 -24.78 3.02
N ALA A 218 -4.42 -24.05 3.19
CA ALA A 218 -3.08 -24.48 2.76
C ALA A 218 -2.58 -25.73 3.49
N GLY A 219 -3.03 -25.95 4.73
CA GLY A 219 -2.71 -27.17 5.49
C GLY A 219 -3.60 -28.38 5.19
N LEU A 220 -4.71 -28.20 4.47
CA LEU A 220 -5.62 -29.32 4.10
C LEU A 220 -5.07 -30.19 2.95
N ASP A 221 -4.10 -29.69 2.20
CA ASP A 221 -3.48 -30.42 1.08
C ASP A 221 -2.44 -31.45 1.58
N ASP A 222 -2.11 -31.44 2.87
CA ASP A 222 -1.18 -32.39 3.48
C ASP A 222 -1.99 -33.57 4.06
N ASP A 223 -2.01 -34.71 3.36
CA ASP A 223 -2.78 -35.95 3.67
C ASP A 223 -2.48 -36.55 5.06
N SER A 224 -1.65 -35.92 5.88
CA SER A 224 -1.18 -36.42 7.17
C SER A 224 -2.05 -36.06 8.38
N VAL A 225 -3.12 -35.26 8.24
CA VAL A 225 -3.83 -34.71 9.39
C VAL A 225 -5.14 -35.46 9.68
N ALA A 226 -5.10 -36.36 10.65
CA ALA A 226 -6.28 -37.04 11.20
C ALA A 226 -7.15 -36.14 12.10
N SER A 227 -7.04 -34.79 11.98
CA SER A 227 -7.72 -33.82 12.83
C SER A 227 -9.09 -33.45 12.27
N THR A 228 -10.03 -33.19 13.16
CA THR A 228 -11.36 -32.68 12.77
C THR A 228 -11.25 -31.23 12.29
N MET A 229 -12.21 -30.78 11.46
CA MET A 229 -12.25 -29.39 10.98
C MET A 229 -12.32 -28.36 12.13
N ASP A 230 -12.93 -28.74 13.24
CA ASP A 230 -13.05 -27.89 14.40
C ASP A 230 -11.70 -27.73 15.12
N GLU A 231 -10.92 -28.82 15.24
CA GLU A 231 -9.54 -28.77 15.77
C GLU A 231 -8.63 -27.94 14.86
N LEU A 232 -8.73 -28.09 13.54
CA LEU A 232 -7.99 -27.28 12.58
C LEU A 232 -8.37 -25.79 12.66
N ALA A 233 -9.63 -25.49 12.92
CA ALA A 233 -10.06 -24.11 13.11
C ALA A 233 -9.40 -23.46 14.35
N PHE A 234 -9.37 -24.18 15.49
CA PHE A 234 -8.71 -23.69 16.70
C PHE A 234 -7.19 -23.57 16.52
N SER A 235 -6.55 -24.53 15.87
CA SER A 235 -5.10 -24.47 15.59
C SER A 235 -4.73 -23.33 14.65
N ALA A 236 -5.66 -22.92 13.75
CA ALA A 236 -5.51 -21.74 12.88
C ALA A 236 -5.79 -20.41 13.60
N GLY A 237 -6.10 -20.44 14.92
CA GLY A 237 -6.28 -19.25 15.75
C GLY A 237 -7.72 -18.75 15.86
N PHE A 238 -8.73 -19.47 15.34
CA PHE A 238 -10.12 -19.08 15.58
C PHE A 238 -10.48 -19.29 17.05
N ASN A 239 -11.10 -18.27 17.67
CA ASN A 239 -11.56 -18.35 19.05
C ASN A 239 -13.01 -18.86 19.19
N SER A 240 -13.73 -19.04 18.08
CA SER A 240 -15.07 -19.64 18.06
C SER A 240 -15.37 -20.32 16.73
N LEU A 241 -16.07 -21.44 16.81
CA LEU A 241 -16.53 -22.16 15.63
C LEU A 241 -17.55 -21.35 14.80
N SER A 242 -18.35 -20.51 15.45
CA SER A 242 -19.29 -19.63 14.75
C SER A 242 -18.57 -18.64 13.81
N ALA A 243 -17.47 -18.02 14.28
CA ALA A 243 -16.65 -17.13 13.48
C ALA A 243 -15.98 -17.90 12.33
N PHE A 244 -15.46 -19.11 12.61
CA PHE A 244 -14.87 -19.98 11.60
C PHE A 244 -15.89 -20.38 10.51
N TYR A 245 -17.04 -20.94 10.87
CA TYR A 245 -18.04 -21.39 9.90
C TYR A 245 -18.54 -20.22 9.03
N LYS A 246 -18.69 -19.03 9.61
CA LYS A 246 -19.07 -17.82 8.87
C LYS A 246 -17.98 -17.43 7.86
N ALA A 247 -16.74 -17.28 8.32
CA ALA A 247 -15.62 -16.91 7.45
C ALA A 247 -15.40 -17.95 6.33
N PHE A 248 -15.50 -19.23 6.67
CA PHE A 248 -15.34 -20.34 5.72
C PHE A 248 -16.37 -20.27 4.59
N ARG A 249 -17.65 -20.06 4.94
CA ARG A 249 -18.73 -19.96 3.96
C ARG A 249 -18.62 -18.70 3.10
N GLU A 250 -18.25 -17.58 3.70
CA GLU A 250 -18.02 -16.32 2.97
C GLU A 250 -16.89 -16.44 1.95
N HIS A 251 -15.84 -17.21 2.23
CA HIS A 251 -14.68 -17.36 1.36
C HIS A 251 -14.87 -18.46 0.31
N THR A 252 -15.39 -19.63 0.70
CA THR A 252 -15.46 -20.83 -0.18
C THR A 252 -16.83 -21.01 -0.84
N GLY A 253 -17.84 -20.31 -0.38
CA GLY A 253 -19.25 -20.54 -0.78
C GLY A 253 -19.87 -21.82 -0.20
N LEU A 254 -19.09 -22.63 0.52
CA LEU A 254 -19.49 -23.95 1.02
C LEU A 254 -19.36 -24.07 2.54
N SER A 255 -20.06 -25.04 3.13
CA SER A 255 -19.74 -25.44 4.49
C SER A 255 -18.43 -26.25 4.51
N PRO A 256 -17.66 -26.24 5.64
CA PRO A 256 -16.43 -27.03 5.74
C PRO A 256 -16.62 -28.51 5.37
N LYS A 257 -17.70 -29.13 5.84
CA LYS A 257 -18.03 -30.53 5.52
C LYS A 257 -18.28 -30.75 4.02
N ALA A 258 -18.98 -29.83 3.37
CA ALA A 258 -19.24 -29.92 1.93
C ALA A 258 -17.94 -29.72 1.11
N TYR A 259 -17.08 -28.81 1.56
CA TYR A 259 -15.78 -28.53 0.94
C TYR A 259 -14.87 -29.75 0.96
N VAL A 260 -14.66 -30.37 2.15
CA VAL A 260 -13.86 -31.58 2.29
C VAL A 260 -14.36 -32.70 1.41
N LYS A 261 -15.69 -32.92 1.38
CA LYS A 261 -16.30 -33.93 0.49
C LYS A 261 -15.99 -33.66 -0.99
N GLN A 262 -16.03 -32.39 -1.41
CA GLN A 262 -15.73 -32.01 -2.79
C GLN A 262 -14.26 -32.22 -3.16
N VAL A 263 -13.32 -31.82 -2.25
CA VAL A 263 -11.88 -32.02 -2.45
C VAL A 263 -11.53 -33.51 -2.51
N SER A 264 -12.07 -34.32 -1.59
CA SER A 264 -11.86 -35.80 -1.58
C SER A 264 -12.39 -36.49 -2.84
N LEU A 265 -13.44 -35.98 -3.47
CA LEU A 265 -13.92 -36.50 -4.74
C LEU A 265 -13.00 -36.17 -5.91
N ARG A 266 -12.40 -34.95 -5.91
CA ARG A 266 -11.44 -34.52 -6.94
C ARG A 266 -10.11 -35.25 -6.88
N ALA A 267 -9.63 -35.62 -5.70
CA ALA A 267 -8.39 -36.35 -5.50
C ALA A 267 -8.48 -37.84 -5.93
N ARG A 268 -9.69 -38.35 -6.16
CA ARG A 268 -9.94 -39.75 -6.59
C ARG A 268 -10.19 -39.91 -8.09
N THR A 269 -10.21 -38.78 -8.84
CA THR A 269 -10.39 -38.74 -10.30
C THR A 269 -9.08 -38.40 -11.00
#